data_d992afe8cc00569a152c0dd2e0e24ecf
#
_entry.id   d992afe8cc00569a152c0dd2e0e24ecf
#
_cell.length_a   1.000
_cell.length_b   1.000
_cell.length_c   1.000
_cell.angle_alpha   90.00
_cell.angle_beta   90.00
_cell.angle_gamma   90.00
#
_symmetry.space_group_name_H-M   'P 1'
#
loop_
_entity.id
_entity.type
_entity.pdbx_description
1 polymer ?
#
loop_
_entity_poly.entity_id
_entity_poly.type
_entity_poly.pdbx_seq_one_letter_code
_entity_poly.pdbx_strand_id
1 'polypeptide(L)'
;MVDSKPVEFRGSALDDLRAFPAAARREAGHQLDQIQHGREPDDWKPMNTVGRGVREIRIRDTAGAFRVLTTRSTCSALFPEEDAENEQSGSEPGCAALPGFVKGARSMSKKRFDNVWDAIEDTPAQAENMKLRSTLIMALKDHIARTGLSQSEAAKLLGVTQPRISDLMRGKIELFGLDTLVNMIGAAGLHVEMRISDAA
;
A
#
# COMPACT_ATOMS: atom_id res chain seq x y z
N MET A 1 -10.22 -9.37 15.02
CA MET A 1 -8.96 -8.89 14.41
C MET A 1 -8.95 -9.42 12.99
N VAL A 2 -8.86 -8.59 11.98
CA VAL A 2 -8.63 -9.06 10.61
C VAL A 2 -7.16 -9.45 10.55
N ASP A 3 -6.89 -10.74 10.33
CA ASP A 3 -5.54 -11.27 10.22
C ASP A 3 -4.84 -10.59 9.04
N SER A 4 -3.90 -9.69 9.30
CA SER A 4 -3.13 -9.04 8.24
C SER A 4 -2.09 -10.01 7.71
N LYS A 5 -1.97 -10.12 6.39
CA LYS A 5 -0.94 -10.95 5.77
C LYS A 5 0.42 -10.26 5.88
N PRO A 6 1.50 -10.99 6.23
CA PRO A 6 2.82 -10.38 6.28
C PRO A 6 3.27 -9.85 4.92
N VAL A 7 4.06 -8.78 4.94
CA VAL A 7 4.73 -8.23 3.75
C VAL A 7 6.12 -8.82 3.60
N GLU A 8 6.49 -9.17 2.38
CA GLU A 8 7.83 -9.66 2.05
C GLU A 8 8.47 -8.77 0.98
N PHE A 9 9.60 -8.18 1.28
CA PHE A 9 10.40 -7.40 0.34
C PHE A 9 11.53 -8.25 -0.22
N ARG A 10 11.70 -8.24 -1.55
CA ARG A 10 12.72 -9.01 -2.26
C ARG A 10 13.78 -8.09 -2.86
N GLY A 11 15.04 -8.51 -2.76
CA GLY A 11 16.17 -7.74 -3.28
C GLY A 11 16.30 -6.36 -2.65
N SER A 12 16.35 -5.32 -3.46
CA SER A 12 16.47 -3.91 -3.05
C SER A 12 15.13 -3.24 -2.77
N ALA A 13 13.99 -3.93 -2.94
CA ALA A 13 12.66 -3.31 -2.95
C ALA A 13 12.36 -2.48 -1.68
N LEU A 14 12.82 -2.92 -0.50
CA LEU A 14 12.64 -2.14 0.73
C LEU A 14 13.50 -0.87 0.73
N ASP A 15 14.74 -0.99 0.30
CA ASP A 15 15.69 0.13 0.29
C ASP A 15 15.24 1.18 -0.75
N ASP A 16 14.75 0.72 -1.90
CA ASP A 16 14.17 1.56 -2.95
C ASP A 16 12.91 2.28 -2.46
N LEU A 17 12.02 1.58 -1.74
CA LEU A 17 10.80 2.18 -1.16
C LEU A 17 11.15 3.22 -0.08
N ARG A 18 12.14 2.94 0.77
CA ARG A 18 12.62 3.90 1.77
C ARG A 18 13.25 5.13 1.17
N ALA A 19 13.82 5.03 -0.03
CA ALA A 19 14.39 6.15 -0.77
C ALA A 19 13.34 7.10 -1.39
N PHE A 20 12.06 6.71 -1.42
CA PHE A 20 10.99 7.61 -1.88
C PHE A 20 10.86 8.84 -0.97
N PRO A 21 10.43 10.00 -1.50
CA PRO A 21 10.00 11.12 -0.67
C PRO A 21 8.96 10.67 0.37
N ALA A 22 8.98 11.26 1.56
CA ALA A 22 8.17 10.81 2.70
C ALA A 22 6.67 10.67 2.36
N ALA A 23 6.09 11.62 1.62
CA ALA A 23 4.69 11.56 1.23
C ALA A 23 4.40 10.38 0.29
N ALA A 24 5.23 10.18 -0.76
CA ALA A 24 5.10 9.06 -1.69
C ALA A 24 5.34 7.71 -1.01
N ARG A 25 6.32 7.62 -0.09
CA ARG A 25 6.60 6.42 0.71
C ARG A 25 5.41 6.03 1.57
N ARG A 26 4.78 6.98 2.25
CA ARG A 26 3.62 6.75 3.10
C ARG A 26 2.35 6.43 2.30
N GLU A 27 2.15 7.06 1.16
CA GLU A 27 1.07 6.68 0.24
C GLU A 27 1.28 5.23 -0.25
N ALA A 28 2.51 4.85 -0.65
CA ALA A 28 2.86 3.47 -0.99
C ALA A 28 2.62 2.51 0.16
N GLY A 29 3.01 2.89 1.38
CA GLY A 29 2.76 2.12 2.60
C GLY A 29 1.27 1.85 2.82
N HIS A 30 0.42 2.86 2.65
CA HIS A 30 -1.04 2.70 2.78
C HIS A 30 -1.61 1.76 1.72
N GLN A 31 -1.14 1.83 0.48
CA GLN A 31 -1.57 0.90 -0.59
C GLN A 31 -1.15 -0.55 -0.28
N LEU A 32 0.06 -0.75 0.24
CA LEU A 32 0.54 -2.07 0.65
C LEU A 32 -0.21 -2.60 1.88
N ASP A 33 -0.51 -1.74 2.85
CA ASP A 33 -1.29 -2.07 4.04
C ASP A 33 -2.73 -2.49 3.67
N GLN A 34 -3.36 -1.83 2.69
CA GLN A 34 -4.65 -2.27 2.13
C GLN A 34 -4.56 -3.71 1.59
N ILE A 35 -3.49 -4.04 0.86
CA ILE A 35 -3.28 -5.40 0.32
C ILE A 35 -3.07 -6.41 1.45
N GLN A 36 -2.32 -6.08 2.51
CA GLN A 36 -2.16 -6.92 3.70
C GLN A 36 -3.51 -7.27 4.34
N HIS A 37 -4.47 -6.32 4.31
CA HIS A 37 -5.82 -6.51 4.79
C HIS A 37 -6.80 -7.09 3.74
N GLY A 38 -6.26 -7.60 2.61
CA GLY A 38 -7.07 -8.27 1.57
C GLY A 38 -7.85 -7.32 0.66
N ARG A 39 -7.56 -6.03 0.70
CA ARG A 39 -8.21 -4.98 -0.12
C ARG A 39 -7.47 -4.76 -1.43
N GLU A 40 -8.12 -4.07 -2.37
CA GLU A 40 -7.50 -3.64 -3.61
C GLU A 40 -6.84 -2.26 -3.41
N PRO A 41 -5.65 -2.01 -4.02
CA PRO A 41 -5.05 -0.67 -4.05
C PRO A 41 -5.93 0.32 -4.81
N ASP A 42 -5.78 1.62 -4.56
CA ASP A 42 -6.62 2.66 -5.14
C ASP A 42 -6.34 2.91 -6.64
N ASP A 43 -5.07 2.93 -7.04
CA ASP A 43 -4.63 3.09 -8.44
C ASP A 43 -3.61 2.01 -8.79
N TRP A 44 -4.07 0.99 -9.50
CA TRP A 44 -3.21 -0.12 -9.93
C TRP A 44 -3.59 -0.65 -11.31
N LYS A 45 -2.67 -1.40 -11.91
CA LYS A 45 -2.92 -2.17 -13.13
C LYS A 45 -2.27 -3.55 -13.09
N PRO A 46 -2.82 -4.56 -13.77
CA PRO A 46 -2.16 -5.85 -13.91
C PRO A 46 -0.92 -5.73 -14.80
N MET A 47 0.15 -6.42 -14.41
CA MET A 47 1.42 -6.49 -15.15
C MET A 47 1.72 -7.94 -15.59
N ASN A 48 0.85 -8.48 -16.44
CA ASN A 48 0.94 -9.87 -16.92
C ASN A 48 2.24 -10.16 -17.68
N THR A 49 2.88 -9.11 -18.23
CA THR A 49 4.19 -9.21 -18.91
C THR A 49 5.35 -9.48 -17.93
N VAL A 50 5.18 -9.15 -16.65
CA VAL A 50 6.16 -9.40 -15.59
C VAL A 50 5.93 -10.77 -14.95
N GLY A 51 4.66 -11.15 -14.79
CA GLY A 51 4.27 -12.43 -14.22
C GLY A 51 2.78 -12.50 -13.90
N ARG A 52 2.26 -13.72 -13.76
CA ARG A 52 0.86 -13.95 -13.40
C ARG A 52 0.57 -13.42 -11.99
N GLY A 53 -0.44 -12.56 -11.88
CA GLY A 53 -0.85 -11.99 -10.58
C GLY A 53 0.00 -10.81 -10.10
N VAL A 54 0.98 -10.36 -10.89
CA VAL A 54 1.74 -9.14 -10.63
C VAL A 54 0.89 -7.91 -10.91
N ARG A 55 0.98 -6.93 -10.02
CA ARG A 55 0.29 -5.63 -10.11
C ARG A 55 1.29 -4.51 -9.97
N GLU A 56 1.08 -3.44 -10.72
CA GLU A 56 1.76 -2.15 -10.57
C GLU A 56 0.84 -1.20 -9.82
N ILE A 57 1.24 -0.81 -8.62
CA ILE A 57 0.60 0.29 -7.87
C ILE A 57 1.23 1.58 -8.36
N ARG A 58 0.39 2.57 -8.68
CA ARG A 58 0.82 3.88 -9.17
C ARG A 58 0.56 4.94 -8.13
N ILE A 59 1.61 5.65 -7.76
CA ILE A 59 1.60 6.72 -6.78
C ILE A 59 1.99 8.00 -7.50
N ARG A 60 1.23 9.07 -7.30
CA ARG A 60 1.47 10.37 -7.90
C ARG A 60 1.52 11.42 -6.81
N ASP A 61 2.69 11.98 -6.64
CA ASP A 61 2.95 13.07 -5.71
C ASP A 61 3.53 14.30 -6.44
N THR A 62 3.63 15.41 -5.75
CA THR A 62 4.26 16.65 -6.26
C THR A 62 5.72 16.43 -6.69
N ALA A 63 6.41 15.47 -6.07
CA ALA A 63 7.78 15.07 -6.42
C ALA A 63 7.88 14.19 -7.68
N GLY A 64 6.76 13.64 -8.18
CA GLY A 64 6.77 12.81 -9.39
C GLY A 64 5.81 11.63 -9.36
N ALA A 65 6.06 10.68 -10.26
CA ALA A 65 5.32 9.42 -10.37
C ALA A 65 6.20 8.25 -9.89
N PHE A 66 5.69 7.49 -8.93
CA PHE A 66 6.35 6.32 -8.36
C PHE A 66 5.54 5.07 -8.65
N ARG A 67 6.22 3.91 -8.71
CA ARG A 67 5.60 2.63 -9.04
C ARG A 67 6.11 1.54 -8.12
N VAL A 68 5.18 0.75 -7.59
CA VAL A 68 5.49 -0.41 -6.75
C VAL A 68 4.89 -1.63 -7.40
N LEU A 69 5.73 -2.65 -7.66
CA LEU A 69 5.26 -3.93 -8.15
C LEU A 69 4.96 -4.86 -6.97
N THR A 70 3.82 -5.53 -6.99
CA THR A 70 3.39 -6.44 -5.92
C THR A 70 2.64 -7.64 -6.47
N THR A 71 2.58 -8.73 -5.70
CA THR A 71 1.70 -9.87 -5.98
C THR A 71 0.65 -10.06 -4.91
N ARG A 72 -0.45 -10.72 -5.25
CA ARG A 72 -1.61 -10.92 -4.37
C ARG A 72 -1.41 -11.99 -3.30
N SER A 73 -0.53 -12.97 -3.51
CA SER A 73 -0.42 -14.13 -2.61
C SER A 73 0.47 -13.91 -1.40
N THR A 74 1.37 -12.97 -1.49
CA THR A 74 2.16 -12.40 -0.41
C THR A 74 2.28 -10.93 -0.77
N CYS A 75 2.24 -10.00 0.17
CA CYS A 75 2.61 -8.63 -0.13
C CYS A 75 4.12 -8.64 -0.43
N SER A 76 4.47 -9.14 -1.61
CA SER A 76 5.84 -9.27 -2.09
C SER A 76 6.06 -8.20 -3.12
N ALA A 77 6.90 -7.26 -2.80
CA ALA A 77 7.51 -6.41 -3.80
C ALA A 77 8.52 -7.30 -4.56
N LEU A 78 8.26 -7.57 -5.84
CA LEU A 78 8.67 -8.76 -6.55
C LEU A 78 9.71 -8.62 -7.61
N PHE A 79 10.39 -9.77 -7.75
CA PHE A 79 10.69 -10.41 -9.05
C PHE A 79 10.24 -11.88 -9.03
N PRO A 80 9.79 -12.49 -10.16
CA PRO A 80 9.30 -13.85 -10.17
C PRO A 80 10.42 -14.84 -9.88
N GLU A 81 10.16 -15.83 -9.00
CA GLU A 81 10.89 -17.08 -9.03
C GLU A 81 10.36 -17.90 -10.21
N GLU A 82 11.23 -18.32 -11.09
CA GLU A 82 10.98 -19.43 -11.98
C GLU A 82 10.76 -20.68 -11.13
N ASP A 83 9.58 -21.27 -11.22
CA ASP A 83 9.36 -22.64 -10.76
C ASP A 83 10.26 -23.54 -11.60
N ALA A 84 11.33 -24.03 -10.99
CA ALA A 84 12.09 -25.14 -11.52
C ALA A 84 11.21 -26.40 -11.40
N GLU A 85 10.62 -26.77 -12.50
CA GLU A 85 10.38 -28.13 -12.96
C GLU A 85 9.28 -28.15 -14.03
N ASN A 86 9.66 -27.99 -15.29
CA ASN A 86 9.38 -28.92 -16.37
C ASN A 86 10.16 -28.52 -17.62
N GLU A 87 11.11 -29.38 -18.02
CA GLU A 87 11.74 -29.36 -19.32
C GLU A 87 10.71 -29.62 -20.43
N GLN A 88 10.65 -28.73 -21.41
CA GLN A 88 10.78 -29.14 -22.85
C GLN A 88 10.67 -27.90 -23.76
N SER A 89 11.80 -27.64 -24.39
CA SER A 89 12.06 -27.04 -25.72
C SER A 89 11.06 -26.02 -26.29
N GLY A 90 11.54 -24.81 -26.60
CA GLY A 90 10.93 -23.91 -27.56
C GLY A 90 11.47 -22.49 -27.48
N SER A 91 12.46 -22.19 -28.33
CA SER A 91 12.94 -20.90 -28.85
C SER A 91 12.40 -19.59 -28.22
N GLU A 92 13.36 -18.76 -27.77
CA GLU A 92 13.21 -17.40 -27.33
C GLU A 92 12.50 -16.47 -28.34
N PRO A 93 11.80 -15.44 -27.85
CA PRO A 93 12.09 -14.10 -28.34
C PRO A 93 12.34 -13.08 -27.22
N GLY A 94 13.42 -12.38 -27.38
CA GLY A 94 13.96 -11.21 -26.76
C GLY A 94 13.09 -10.39 -25.78
N CYS A 95 13.47 -10.40 -24.51
CA CYS A 95 13.07 -9.38 -23.54
C CYS A 95 13.75 -8.05 -23.87
N ALA A 96 12.97 -7.09 -24.41
CA ALA A 96 13.41 -5.72 -24.53
C ALA A 96 13.50 -5.10 -23.13
N ALA A 97 14.71 -4.76 -22.70
CA ALA A 97 14.98 -4.08 -21.43
C ALA A 97 14.36 -2.68 -21.43
N LEU A 98 13.48 -2.40 -20.48
CA LEU A 98 13.05 -1.04 -20.17
C LEU A 98 14.22 -0.26 -19.56
N PRO A 99 14.49 0.99 -19.98
CA PRO A 99 15.58 1.79 -19.44
C PRO A 99 15.32 2.12 -17.96
N GLY A 100 16.27 1.74 -17.10
CA GLY A 100 16.23 1.94 -15.65
C GLY A 100 16.29 0.66 -14.82
N PHE A 101 16.31 -0.50 -15.44
CA PHE A 101 16.34 -1.79 -14.75
C PHE A 101 17.77 -2.33 -14.68
N VAL A 102 18.43 -2.22 -13.53
CA VAL A 102 19.78 -2.75 -13.33
C VAL A 102 19.68 -4.26 -13.06
N LYS A 103 20.08 -5.08 -14.03
CA LYS A 103 20.38 -6.49 -13.82
C LYS A 103 21.63 -6.62 -12.94
N GLY A 104 21.43 -6.82 -11.64
CA GLY A 104 22.49 -7.24 -10.73
C GLY A 104 22.01 -8.49 -10.01
N ALA A 105 22.58 -9.65 -10.33
CA ALA A 105 22.42 -10.86 -9.53
C ALA A 105 23.09 -10.65 -8.15
N ARG A 106 22.38 -9.95 -7.24
CA ARG A 106 22.69 -9.91 -5.82
C ARG A 106 21.80 -10.94 -5.13
N SER A 107 22.41 -11.77 -4.26
CA SER A 107 21.75 -12.65 -3.31
C SER A 107 20.39 -12.08 -2.91
N MET A 108 19.31 -12.78 -3.27
CA MET A 108 17.93 -12.34 -2.99
C MET A 108 17.67 -12.39 -1.49
N SER A 109 18.04 -11.33 -0.76
CA SER A 109 17.67 -11.19 0.63
C SER A 109 16.16 -10.99 0.71
N LYS A 110 15.46 -11.90 1.39
CA LYS A 110 14.04 -11.78 1.70
C LYS A 110 13.92 -11.14 3.07
N LYS A 111 13.29 -9.95 3.14
CA LYS A 111 12.98 -9.27 4.40
C LYS A 111 11.49 -9.35 4.62
N ARG A 112 11.05 -10.00 5.71
CA ARG A 112 9.64 -10.20 6.05
C ARG A 112 9.27 -9.37 7.27
N PHE A 113 8.11 -8.73 7.23
CA PHE A 113 7.55 -7.95 8.31
C PHE A 113 6.05 -8.28 8.46
N ASP A 114 5.56 -8.26 9.68
CA ASP A 114 4.14 -8.49 9.95
C ASP A 114 3.28 -7.30 9.49
N ASN A 115 3.85 -6.10 9.51
CA ASN A 115 3.20 -4.90 9.00
C ASN A 115 4.19 -4.05 8.18
N VAL A 116 3.71 -3.46 7.08
CA VAL A 116 4.52 -2.63 6.19
C VAL A 116 5.08 -1.39 6.90
N TRP A 117 4.35 -0.82 7.86
CA TRP A 117 4.75 0.38 8.56
C TRP A 117 5.99 0.17 9.41
N ASP A 118 6.15 -1.03 10.00
CA ASP A 118 7.36 -1.40 10.75
C ASP A 118 8.59 -1.52 9.83
N ALA A 119 8.36 -1.74 8.54
CA ALA A 119 9.44 -1.81 7.55
C ALA A 119 9.86 -0.44 7.02
N ILE A 120 8.92 0.51 6.83
CA ILE A 120 9.18 1.75 6.07
C ILE A 120 9.33 3.01 6.92
N GLU A 121 8.82 3.04 8.15
CA GLU A 121 8.99 4.18 9.05
C GLU A 121 10.31 4.09 9.82
N ASP A 122 10.83 5.27 10.21
CA ASP A 122 12.15 5.37 10.83
C ASP A 122 12.11 5.05 12.35
N THR A 123 10.93 5.18 12.97
CA THR A 123 10.73 4.91 14.40
C THR A 123 9.46 4.10 14.66
N PRO A 124 9.43 3.27 15.73
CA PRO A 124 8.22 2.55 16.14
C PRO A 124 7.01 3.48 16.38
N ALA A 125 7.25 4.68 16.95
CA ALA A 125 6.19 5.64 17.20
C ALA A 125 5.54 6.16 15.90
N GLN A 126 6.34 6.38 14.85
CA GLN A 126 5.83 6.74 13.53
C GLN A 126 5.06 5.58 12.90
N ALA A 127 5.59 4.36 13.01
CA ALA A 127 4.92 3.16 12.50
C ALA A 127 3.53 2.98 13.15
N GLU A 128 3.42 3.07 14.48
CA GLU A 128 2.14 2.99 15.19
C GLU A 128 1.16 4.11 14.77
N ASN A 129 1.65 5.33 14.63
CA ASN A 129 0.82 6.44 14.14
C ASN A 129 0.26 6.18 12.74
N MET A 130 1.09 5.65 11.82
CA MET A 130 0.66 5.32 10.46
C MET A 130 -0.29 4.12 10.40
N LYS A 131 -0.09 3.09 11.22
CA LYS A 131 -1.04 1.96 11.38
C LYS A 131 -2.43 2.45 11.75
N LEU A 132 -2.53 3.33 12.75
CA LEU A 132 -3.79 3.91 13.18
C LEU A 132 -4.44 4.75 12.08
N ARG A 133 -3.70 5.65 11.44
CA ARG A 133 -4.22 6.47 10.33
C ARG A 133 -4.74 5.61 9.19
N SER A 134 -3.96 4.60 8.78
CA SER A 134 -4.32 3.69 7.70
C SER A 134 -5.62 2.94 8.01
N THR A 135 -5.74 2.40 9.22
CA THR A 135 -6.95 1.72 9.68
C THR A 135 -8.19 2.63 9.64
N LEU A 136 -8.08 3.87 10.14
CA LEU A 136 -9.19 4.82 10.14
C LEU A 136 -9.59 5.25 8.71
N ILE A 137 -8.61 5.45 7.82
CA ILE A 137 -8.86 5.76 6.40
C ILE A 137 -9.59 4.60 5.73
N MET A 138 -9.13 3.36 5.93
CA MET A 138 -9.79 2.17 5.40
C MET A 138 -11.24 2.06 5.88
N ALA A 139 -11.50 2.31 7.17
CA ALA A 139 -12.85 2.27 7.73
C ALA A 139 -13.78 3.35 7.12
N LEU A 140 -13.27 4.58 6.92
CA LEU A 140 -14.01 5.66 6.27
C LEU A 140 -14.31 5.34 4.79
N LYS A 141 -13.34 4.79 4.06
CA LYS A 141 -13.52 4.38 2.65
C LYS A 141 -14.60 3.30 2.54
N ASP A 142 -14.57 2.30 3.43
CA ASP A 142 -15.59 1.25 3.47
C ASP A 142 -16.98 1.80 3.81
N HIS A 143 -17.04 2.74 4.74
CA HIS A 143 -18.31 3.39 5.09
C HIS A 143 -18.90 4.14 3.90
N ILE A 144 -18.10 4.95 3.22
CA ILE A 144 -18.52 5.69 2.01
C ILE A 144 -18.96 4.72 0.91
N ALA A 145 -18.19 3.65 0.66
CA ALA A 145 -18.54 2.65 -0.35
C ALA A 145 -19.83 1.90 -0.01
N ARG A 146 -20.01 1.50 1.26
CA ARG A 146 -21.20 0.77 1.73
C ARG A 146 -22.45 1.62 1.72
N THR A 147 -22.34 2.92 2.02
CA THR A 147 -23.48 3.86 2.02
C THR A 147 -23.81 4.39 0.63
N GLY A 148 -22.95 4.18 -0.37
CA GLY A 148 -23.15 4.63 -1.74
C GLY A 148 -23.12 6.16 -1.91
N LEU A 149 -22.53 6.87 -0.92
CA LEU A 149 -22.45 8.33 -0.96
C LEU A 149 -21.51 8.81 -2.06
N SER A 150 -21.93 9.83 -2.80
CA SER A 150 -21.04 10.59 -3.66
C SER A 150 -20.00 11.34 -2.82
N GLN A 151 -18.87 11.73 -3.44
CA GLN A 151 -17.84 12.49 -2.73
C GLN A 151 -18.37 13.82 -2.16
N SER A 152 -19.35 14.44 -2.81
CA SER A 152 -19.98 15.67 -2.32
C SER A 152 -20.85 15.44 -1.09
N GLU A 153 -21.63 14.35 -1.08
CA GLU A 153 -22.46 13.96 0.07
C GLU A 153 -21.60 13.52 1.24
N ALA A 154 -20.56 12.70 0.99
CA ALA A 154 -19.59 12.31 1.99
C ALA A 154 -18.89 13.53 2.61
N ALA A 155 -18.55 14.55 1.82
CA ALA A 155 -17.94 15.77 2.31
C ALA A 155 -18.86 16.51 3.31
N LYS A 156 -20.13 16.62 2.97
CA LYS A 156 -21.15 17.24 3.84
C LYS A 156 -21.34 16.44 5.13
N LEU A 157 -21.46 15.11 5.02
CA LEU A 157 -21.65 14.23 6.18
C LEU A 157 -20.46 14.30 7.13
N LEU A 158 -19.24 14.24 6.59
CA LEU A 158 -18.00 14.17 7.37
C LEU A 158 -17.47 15.55 7.78
N GLY A 159 -18.16 16.65 7.43
CA GLY A 159 -17.77 18.00 7.80
C GLY A 159 -16.48 18.49 7.16
N VAL A 160 -16.13 18.00 5.97
CA VAL A 160 -14.91 18.36 5.25
C VAL A 160 -15.23 18.83 3.83
N THR A 161 -14.22 19.29 3.09
CA THR A 161 -14.39 19.70 1.69
C THR A 161 -14.35 18.50 0.73
N GLN A 162 -15.02 18.61 -0.43
CA GLN A 162 -15.01 17.54 -1.43
C GLN A 162 -13.58 17.19 -1.94
N PRO A 163 -12.66 18.14 -2.18
CA PRO A 163 -11.27 17.80 -2.46
C PRO A 163 -10.62 16.93 -1.37
N ARG A 164 -10.97 17.17 -0.08
CA ARG A 164 -10.46 16.38 1.03
C ARG A 164 -10.95 14.93 0.97
N ILE A 165 -12.21 14.71 0.59
CA ILE A 165 -12.73 13.36 0.32
C ILE A 165 -12.01 12.71 -0.86
N SER A 166 -11.74 13.45 -1.93
CA SER A 166 -10.96 12.95 -3.05
C SER A 166 -9.56 12.49 -2.64
N ASP A 167 -8.88 13.25 -1.76
CA ASP A 167 -7.57 12.88 -1.22
C ASP A 167 -7.66 11.63 -0.32
N LEU A 168 -8.72 11.51 0.52
CA LEU A 168 -9.01 10.33 1.32
C LEU A 168 -9.15 9.08 0.44
N MET A 169 -9.96 9.18 -0.61
CA MET A 169 -10.24 8.06 -1.52
C MET A 169 -9.00 7.63 -2.31
N ARG A 170 -8.06 8.54 -2.55
CA ARG A 170 -6.76 8.24 -3.19
C ARG A 170 -5.71 7.72 -2.21
N GLY A 171 -6.03 7.65 -0.91
CA GLY A 171 -5.10 7.14 0.10
C GLY A 171 -3.94 8.07 0.43
N LYS A 172 -4.11 9.39 0.26
CA LYS A 172 -3.09 10.40 0.62
C LYS A 172 -3.02 10.59 2.14
N ILE A 173 -2.54 9.54 2.81
CA ILE A 173 -2.52 9.42 4.27
C ILE A 173 -1.80 10.57 4.98
N GLU A 174 -0.77 11.14 4.33
CA GLU A 174 0.03 12.24 4.88
C GLU A 174 -0.79 13.50 5.16
N LEU A 175 -1.89 13.70 4.41
CA LEU A 175 -2.74 14.86 4.56
C LEU A 175 -3.71 14.77 5.75
N PHE A 176 -3.80 13.63 6.44
CA PHE A 176 -4.78 13.39 7.49
C PHE A 176 -4.11 13.12 8.84
N GLY A 177 -4.33 14.02 9.81
CA GLY A 177 -3.98 13.79 11.20
C GLY A 177 -4.97 12.84 11.88
N LEU A 178 -4.54 12.17 12.96
CA LEU A 178 -5.40 11.26 13.73
C LEU A 178 -6.66 11.97 14.24
N ASP A 179 -6.53 13.19 14.79
CA ASP A 179 -7.66 13.98 15.29
C ASP A 179 -8.71 14.22 14.19
N THR A 180 -8.25 14.57 12.98
CA THR A 180 -9.15 14.78 11.84
C THR A 180 -9.89 13.50 11.47
N LEU A 181 -9.18 12.36 11.43
CA LEU A 181 -9.76 11.07 11.09
C LEU A 181 -10.77 10.60 12.15
N VAL A 182 -10.45 10.76 13.43
CA VAL A 182 -11.37 10.43 14.53
C VAL A 182 -12.64 11.28 14.46
N ASN A 183 -12.51 12.59 14.20
CA ASN A 183 -13.66 13.47 14.04
C ASN A 183 -14.53 13.06 12.83
N MET A 184 -13.91 12.68 11.71
CA MET A 184 -14.65 12.17 10.54
C MET A 184 -15.36 10.85 10.84
N ILE A 185 -14.74 9.93 11.58
CA ILE A 185 -15.36 8.67 12.04
C ILE A 185 -16.58 8.98 12.91
N GLY A 186 -16.48 9.90 13.88
CA GLY A 186 -17.61 10.32 14.70
C GLY A 186 -18.74 10.94 13.88
N ALA A 187 -18.42 11.81 12.90
CA ALA A 187 -19.40 12.42 12.00
C ALA A 187 -20.09 11.36 11.09
N ALA A 188 -19.41 10.27 10.75
CA ALA A 188 -19.97 9.14 10.03
C ALA A 188 -20.92 8.27 10.88
N GLY A 189 -21.09 8.58 12.17
CA GLY A 189 -21.84 7.74 13.11
C GLY A 189 -21.16 6.43 13.48
N LEU A 190 -19.85 6.34 13.25
CA LEU A 190 -19.03 5.19 13.62
C LEU A 190 -18.37 5.42 14.98
N HIS A 191 -18.05 4.33 15.68
CA HIS A 191 -17.37 4.38 16.98
C HIS A 191 -15.96 3.81 16.84
N VAL A 192 -14.97 4.46 17.50
CA VAL A 192 -13.58 3.98 17.55
C VAL A 192 -13.36 3.31 18.91
N GLU A 193 -13.01 2.04 18.88
CA GLU A 193 -12.55 1.31 20.07
C GLU A 193 -11.04 1.03 19.90
N MET A 194 -10.25 1.40 20.91
CA MET A 194 -8.80 1.25 20.88
C MET A 194 -8.35 0.42 22.08
N ARG A 195 -7.48 -0.57 21.83
CA ARG A 195 -6.82 -1.34 22.88
C ARG A 195 -5.36 -0.99 22.94
N ILE A 196 -4.88 -0.71 24.14
CA ILE A 196 -3.46 -0.44 24.40
C ILE A 196 -2.92 -1.64 25.17
N SER A 197 -1.79 -2.18 24.70
CA SER A 197 -1.05 -3.27 25.35
C SER A 197 0.43 -2.93 25.39
N ASP A 198 1.16 -3.57 26.30
CA ASP A 198 2.60 -3.45 26.33
C ASP A 198 3.22 -3.97 25.04
N ALA A 199 4.28 -3.29 24.57
CA ALA A 199 5.07 -3.76 23.44
C ALA A 199 5.89 -4.99 23.90
N ALA A 200 5.79 -6.09 23.15
CA ALA A 200 6.54 -7.32 23.42
C ALA A 200 8.02 -7.17 23.01
#